data_7ce3699e499013bfd1d4bedafcd83550
#
_entry.id   7ce3699e499013bfd1d4bedafcd83550
#
_cell.length_a   1.000
_cell.length_b   1.000
_cell.length_c   1.000
_cell.angle_alpha   90.00
_cell.angle_beta   90.00
_cell.angle_gamma   90.00
#
_symmetry.space_group_name_H-M   'P 1'
#
loop_
_entity.id
_entity.type
_entity.pdbx_description
1 polymer ?
#
loop_
_entity_poly.entity_id
_entity_poly.type
_entity_poly.pdbx_seq_one_letter_code
_entity_poly.pdbx_strand_id
1 'polypeptide(L)'
;MEKIVVEVGSTVTKVDSFDGENIKHIKSVTITFKKNYKENGNKLKNEDIEKLIETVNEEEKSNIFVCGTSIFRDLKDYEKEEFLNYFKSKTGLDFNIISSEEENIYTVKGATKVIKEALVFVGGGGSTEMSYVKDGKIQKMVNNNFGVMDVMHEFPDLSEDIATSKLEDVMDYIRQRIEVPNIKTDIMILAGGGHGLFARESGVRYENNTLYEDKDEPIMMDIKTRIEDTKKYYTEISMEEIKSRVEDPAWWFATRAMCAFVLVVAEKIGAKYIVPTDISMIYGIV
;
A
#
# COMPACT_ATOMS: atom_id res chain seq x y z
N MET A 1 -18.34 5.27 20.07
CA MET A 1 -18.43 3.80 19.78
C MET A 1 -17.30 3.53 18.78
N GLU A 2 -16.41 2.66 19.15
CA GLU A 2 -15.26 2.34 18.33
C GLU A 2 -15.72 1.68 17.02
N LYS A 3 -15.13 2.09 15.89
CA LYS A 3 -15.39 1.51 14.56
C LYS A 3 -14.17 0.66 14.18
N ILE A 4 -14.42 -0.59 13.80
CA ILE A 4 -13.37 -1.46 13.25
C ILE A 4 -13.43 -1.42 11.73
N VAL A 5 -12.29 -1.26 11.09
CA VAL A 5 -12.14 -1.35 9.62
C VAL A 5 -11.20 -2.49 9.29
N VAL A 6 -11.68 -3.43 8.47
CA VAL A 6 -10.87 -4.51 7.91
C VAL A 6 -10.63 -4.21 6.43
N GLU A 7 -9.41 -3.82 6.11
CA GLU A 7 -8.95 -3.54 4.75
C GLU A 7 -8.27 -4.78 4.17
N VAL A 8 -8.88 -5.41 3.18
CA VAL A 8 -8.38 -6.63 2.55
C VAL A 8 -7.66 -6.32 1.26
N GLY A 9 -6.34 -6.32 1.33
CA GLY A 9 -5.47 -6.13 0.16
C GLY A 9 -5.14 -7.44 -0.56
N SER A 10 -4.35 -7.34 -1.63
CA SER A 10 -3.89 -8.50 -2.41
C SER A 10 -2.88 -9.39 -1.68
N THR A 11 -2.23 -8.88 -0.65
CA THR A 11 -1.14 -9.57 0.07
C THR A 11 -1.32 -9.53 1.58
N VAL A 12 -1.86 -8.42 2.10
CA VAL A 12 -2.04 -8.18 3.53
C VAL A 12 -3.45 -7.72 3.79
N THR A 13 -4.06 -8.25 4.84
CA THR A 13 -5.30 -7.77 5.44
C THR A 13 -4.94 -6.97 6.69
N LYS A 14 -5.37 -5.73 6.78
CA LYS A 14 -5.16 -4.84 7.93
C LYS A 14 -6.45 -4.71 8.73
N VAL A 15 -6.31 -4.70 10.04
CA VAL A 15 -7.39 -4.44 10.99
C VAL A 15 -7.02 -3.21 11.79
N ASP A 16 -7.82 -2.19 11.67
CA ASP A 16 -7.62 -0.91 12.35
C ASP A 16 -8.89 -0.51 13.12
N SER A 17 -8.72 0.21 14.21
CA SER A 17 -9.83 0.79 14.97
C SER A 17 -9.82 2.31 14.90
N PHE A 18 -11.00 2.92 15.03
CA PHE A 18 -11.20 4.34 15.10
C PHE A 18 -12.16 4.68 16.26
N ASP A 19 -11.70 5.49 17.20
CA ASP A 19 -12.44 5.86 18.40
C ASP A 19 -13.29 7.15 18.24
N GLY A 20 -13.22 7.80 17.10
CA GLY A 20 -13.83 9.09 16.79
C GLY A 20 -12.81 10.21 16.61
N GLU A 21 -11.58 9.99 17.06
CA GLU A 21 -10.47 10.95 16.94
C GLU A 21 -9.23 10.28 16.33
N ASN A 22 -8.85 9.10 16.81
CA ASN A 22 -7.59 8.42 16.47
C ASN A 22 -7.84 7.10 15.76
N ILE A 23 -6.97 6.81 14.80
CA ILE A 23 -6.87 5.51 14.16
C ILE A 23 -5.75 4.73 14.83
N LYS A 24 -6.06 3.51 15.26
CA LYS A 24 -5.08 2.60 15.86
C LYS A 24 -4.99 1.33 15.05
N HIS A 25 -3.78 0.99 14.61
CA HIS A 25 -3.51 -0.32 14.01
C HIS A 25 -3.64 -1.41 15.08
N ILE A 26 -4.47 -2.44 14.80
CA ILE A 26 -4.68 -3.58 15.69
C ILE A 26 -3.76 -4.72 15.27
N LYS A 27 -3.87 -5.14 14.00
CA LYS A 27 -3.06 -6.23 13.44
C LYS A 27 -3.02 -6.21 11.92
N SER A 28 -1.99 -6.85 11.39
CA SER A 28 -1.89 -7.22 9.98
C SER A 28 -1.87 -8.75 9.84
N VAL A 29 -2.59 -9.28 8.86
CA VAL A 29 -2.62 -10.70 8.57
C VAL A 29 -2.19 -10.92 7.12
N THR A 30 -1.12 -11.66 6.92
CA THR A 30 -0.66 -12.02 5.57
C THR A 30 -1.58 -13.06 4.95
N ILE A 31 -2.31 -12.65 3.90
CA ILE A 31 -3.09 -13.53 3.03
C ILE A 31 -2.76 -13.15 1.60
N THR A 32 -1.93 -13.95 0.93
CA THR A 32 -1.40 -13.62 -0.40
C THR A 32 -2.41 -13.93 -1.52
N PHE A 33 -3.58 -13.31 -1.46
CA PHE A 33 -4.70 -13.55 -2.38
C PHE A 33 -4.27 -13.52 -3.85
N LYS A 34 -3.57 -12.48 -4.30
CA LYS A 34 -3.19 -12.36 -5.73
C LYS A 34 -2.24 -13.47 -6.18
N LYS A 35 -1.26 -13.82 -5.35
CA LYS A 35 -0.33 -14.93 -5.63
C LYS A 35 -1.09 -16.24 -5.70
N ASN A 36 -1.83 -16.55 -4.66
CA ASN A 36 -2.58 -17.79 -4.53
C ASN A 36 -3.65 -17.95 -5.62
N TYR A 37 -4.32 -16.87 -6.02
CA TYR A 37 -5.28 -16.84 -7.11
C TYR A 37 -4.64 -17.26 -8.44
N LYS A 38 -3.48 -16.67 -8.79
CA LYS A 38 -2.72 -17.06 -10.00
C LYS A 38 -2.30 -18.52 -9.97
N GLU A 39 -1.78 -19.00 -8.84
CA GLU A 39 -1.34 -20.39 -8.67
C GLU A 39 -2.50 -21.40 -8.67
N ASN A 40 -3.71 -20.98 -8.29
CA ASN A 40 -4.92 -21.81 -8.23
C ASN A 40 -5.76 -21.73 -9.52
N GLY A 41 -5.14 -21.45 -10.66
CA GLY A 41 -5.85 -21.40 -11.95
C GLY A 41 -6.85 -20.24 -12.05
N ASN A 42 -6.54 -19.09 -11.47
CA ASN A 42 -7.36 -17.89 -11.38
C ASN A 42 -8.70 -18.14 -10.65
N LYS A 43 -8.59 -18.75 -9.48
CA LYS A 43 -9.69 -18.92 -8.52
C LYS A 43 -9.22 -18.61 -7.11
N LEU A 44 -10.07 -18.00 -6.29
CA LEU A 44 -9.79 -17.85 -4.86
C LEU A 44 -9.58 -19.22 -4.20
N LYS A 45 -8.58 -19.32 -3.32
CA LYS A 45 -8.38 -20.52 -2.50
C LYS A 45 -9.31 -20.49 -1.30
N ASN A 46 -9.94 -21.61 -0.98
CA ASN A 46 -10.80 -21.70 0.19
C ASN A 46 -10.06 -21.41 1.49
N GLU A 47 -8.79 -21.83 1.61
CA GLU A 47 -7.96 -21.59 2.78
C GLU A 47 -7.74 -20.08 3.03
N ASP A 48 -7.59 -19.29 1.97
CA ASP A 48 -7.45 -17.83 2.08
C ASP A 48 -8.75 -17.18 2.54
N ILE A 49 -9.88 -17.66 2.00
CA ILE A 49 -11.23 -17.17 2.39
C ILE A 49 -11.52 -17.52 3.85
N GLU A 50 -11.25 -18.75 4.28
CA GLU A 50 -11.45 -19.17 5.67
C GLU A 50 -10.58 -18.35 6.63
N LYS A 51 -9.30 -18.13 6.28
CA LYS A 51 -8.40 -17.29 7.08
C LYS A 51 -8.89 -15.85 7.20
N LEU A 52 -9.45 -15.28 6.13
CA LEU A 52 -10.09 -13.97 6.17
C LEU A 52 -11.31 -13.96 7.10
N ILE A 53 -12.18 -14.99 6.98
CA ILE A 53 -13.38 -15.15 7.82
C ILE A 53 -12.98 -15.26 9.30
N GLU A 54 -11.98 -16.06 9.63
CA GLU A 54 -11.43 -16.17 11.00
C GLU A 54 -10.95 -14.80 11.50
N THR A 55 -10.12 -14.09 10.70
CA THR A 55 -9.63 -12.76 11.04
C THR A 55 -10.74 -11.78 11.38
N VAL A 56 -11.83 -11.79 10.59
CA VAL A 56 -12.98 -10.91 10.81
C VAL A 56 -13.82 -11.36 12.03
N ASN A 57 -13.95 -12.67 12.25
CA ASN A 57 -14.76 -13.20 13.36
C ASN A 57 -14.09 -13.03 14.73
N GLU A 58 -12.79 -12.75 14.77
CA GLU A 58 -12.07 -12.39 16.02
C GLU A 58 -12.44 -10.99 16.52
N GLU A 59 -12.99 -10.13 15.65
CA GLU A 59 -13.30 -8.73 15.99
C GLU A 59 -14.74 -8.58 16.48
N GLU A 60 -14.98 -7.51 17.29
CA GLU A 60 -16.31 -7.16 17.75
C GLU A 60 -17.18 -6.65 16.58
N LYS A 61 -18.30 -7.35 16.32
CA LYS A 61 -19.12 -7.12 15.11
C LYS A 61 -20.07 -5.93 15.17
N SER A 62 -20.18 -5.25 16.29
CA SER A 62 -21.20 -4.20 16.50
C SER A 62 -21.00 -2.96 15.61
N ASN A 63 -19.77 -2.70 15.14
CA ASN A 63 -19.45 -1.54 14.29
C ASN A 63 -18.23 -1.85 13.41
N ILE A 64 -18.34 -2.89 12.59
CA ILE A 64 -17.25 -3.33 11.71
C ILE A 64 -17.58 -3.01 10.24
N PHE A 65 -16.61 -2.48 9.53
CA PHE A 65 -16.64 -2.26 8.09
C PHE A 65 -15.55 -3.11 7.42
N VAL A 66 -15.97 -4.04 6.55
CA VAL A 66 -15.02 -4.89 5.82
C VAL A 66 -15.01 -4.46 4.37
N CYS A 67 -13.81 -4.22 3.82
CA CYS A 67 -13.65 -3.86 2.42
C CYS A 67 -12.44 -4.54 1.79
N GLY A 68 -12.56 -4.79 0.48
CA GLY A 68 -11.49 -5.38 -0.32
C GLY A 68 -11.18 -4.56 -1.55
N THR A 69 -9.91 -4.60 -1.97
CA THR A 69 -9.37 -3.86 -3.12
C THR A 69 -8.76 -4.81 -4.15
N SER A 70 -8.12 -4.28 -5.17
CA SER A 70 -7.30 -5.01 -6.15
C SER A 70 -7.91 -6.34 -6.62
N ILE A 71 -7.45 -7.49 -6.11
CA ILE A 71 -7.86 -8.83 -6.60
C ILE A 71 -9.38 -9.03 -6.59
N PHE A 72 -10.10 -8.45 -5.63
CA PHE A 72 -11.55 -8.59 -5.53
C PHE A 72 -12.29 -7.84 -6.65
N ARG A 73 -11.68 -6.79 -7.20
CA ARG A 73 -12.19 -6.09 -8.40
C ARG A 73 -12.10 -6.95 -9.65
N ASP A 74 -11.03 -7.75 -9.74
CA ASP A 74 -10.70 -8.56 -10.92
C ASP A 74 -11.44 -9.92 -10.96
N LEU A 75 -12.17 -10.31 -9.90
CA LEU A 75 -12.96 -11.53 -9.88
C LEU A 75 -14.03 -11.51 -10.96
N LYS A 76 -14.29 -12.66 -11.58
CA LYS A 76 -15.43 -12.85 -12.48
C LYS A 76 -16.74 -12.69 -11.71
N ASP A 77 -17.79 -12.21 -12.36
CA ASP A 77 -19.05 -11.88 -11.69
C ASP A 77 -19.62 -13.03 -10.86
N TYR A 78 -19.61 -14.27 -11.40
CA TYR A 78 -20.10 -15.44 -10.67
C TYR A 78 -19.25 -15.79 -9.45
N GLU A 79 -17.93 -15.64 -9.53
CA GLU A 79 -16.98 -15.90 -8.46
C GLU A 79 -17.08 -14.84 -7.36
N LYS A 80 -17.28 -13.60 -7.79
CA LYS A 80 -17.55 -12.46 -6.90
C LYS A 80 -18.84 -12.69 -6.09
N GLU A 81 -19.93 -13.08 -6.76
CA GLU A 81 -21.21 -13.35 -6.11
C GLU A 81 -21.11 -14.53 -5.13
N GLU A 82 -20.45 -15.63 -5.54
CA GLU A 82 -20.22 -16.79 -4.70
C GLU A 82 -19.43 -16.41 -3.43
N PHE A 83 -18.33 -15.66 -3.59
CA PHE A 83 -17.52 -15.19 -2.48
C PHE A 83 -18.32 -14.27 -1.53
N LEU A 84 -19.03 -13.28 -2.05
CA LEU A 84 -19.81 -12.34 -1.24
C LEU A 84 -20.89 -13.05 -0.41
N ASN A 85 -21.61 -13.99 -1.04
CA ASN A 85 -22.64 -14.78 -0.38
C ASN A 85 -22.04 -15.69 0.70
N TYR A 86 -20.93 -16.35 0.38
CA TYR A 86 -20.25 -17.23 1.33
C TYR A 86 -19.72 -16.44 2.53
N PHE A 87 -19.02 -15.34 2.29
CA PHE A 87 -18.49 -14.45 3.33
C PHE A 87 -19.62 -13.96 4.26
N LYS A 88 -20.71 -13.46 3.68
CA LYS A 88 -21.88 -12.98 4.45
C LYS A 88 -22.51 -14.10 5.28
N SER A 89 -22.62 -15.31 4.73
CA SER A 89 -23.20 -16.46 5.44
C SER A 89 -22.37 -16.87 6.67
N LYS A 90 -21.05 -16.65 6.65
CA LYS A 90 -20.12 -17.05 7.71
C LYS A 90 -19.87 -15.96 8.74
N THR A 91 -19.91 -14.71 8.34
CA THR A 91 -19.60 -13.56 9.20
C THR A 91 -20.83 -12.78 9.66
N GLY A 92 -21.92 -12.83 8.89
CA GLY A 92 -23.10 -11.98 9.05
C GLY A 92 -22.88 -10.55 8.53
N LEU A 93 -21.74 -10.24 7.92
CA LEU A 93 -21.32 -8.92 7.47
C LEU A 93 -21.33 -8.83 5.93
N ASP A 94 -21.52 -7.62 5.42
CA ASP A 94 -21.28 -7.34 4.01
C ASP A 94 -19.80 -7.13 3.75
N PHE A 95 -19.29 -7.64 2.60
CA PHE A 95 -17.96 -7.37 2.10
C PHE A 95 -18.06 -6.32 0.98
N ASN A 96 -17.42 -5.16 1.18
CA ASN A 96 -17.51 -4.04 0.26
C ASN A 96 -16.30 -4.05 -0.69
N ILE A 97 -16.53 -4.21 -1.99
CA ILE A 97 -15.45 -4.12 -2.98
C ILE A 97 -15.28 -2.66 -3.37
N ILE A 98 -14.17 -2.08 -2.94
CA ILE A 98 -13.82 -0.67 -3.17
C ILE A 98 -13.22 -0.51 -4.57
N SER A 99 -13.75 0.38 -5.38
CA SER A 99 -13.17 0.72 -6.67
C SER A 99 -11.81 1.41 -6.52
N SER A 100 -10.98 1.38 -7.57
CA SER A 100 -9.71 2.10 -7.56
C SER A 100 -9.88 3.61 -7.39
N GLU A 101 -10.99 4.15 -7.90
CA GLU A 101 -11.31 5.56 -7.74
C GLU A 101 -11.64 5.91 -6.28
N GLU A 102 -12.48 5.11 -5.62
CA GLU A 102 -12.80 5.28 -4.20
C GLU A 102 -11.56 5.13 -3.32
N GLU A 103 -10.72 4.12 -3.59
CA GLU A 103 -9.44 3.91 -2.88
C GLU A 103 -8.54 5.14 -2.97
N ASN A 104 -8.42 5.73 -4.17
CA ASN A 104 -7.70 6.99 -4.37
C ASN A 104 -8.32 8.14 -3.57
N ILE A 105 -9.63 8.34 -3.66
CA ILE A 105 -10.33 9.44 -2.97
C ILE A 105 -10.14 9.34 -1.47
N TYR A 106 -10.32 8.16 -0.88
CA TYR A 106 -10.14 7.95 0.55
C TYR A 106 -8.70 8.19 0.98
N THR A 107 -7.73 7.64 0.25
CA THR A 107 -6.32 7.84 0.58
C THR A 107 -5.89 9.30 0.45
N VAL A 108 -6.29 9.97 -0.63
CA VAL A 108 -6.01 11.40 -0.84
C VAL A 108 -6.59 12.26 0.28
N LYS A 109 -7.82 12.00 0.69
CA LYS A 109 -8.48 12.74 1.78
C LYS A 109 -7.66 12.68 3.08
N GLY A 110 -7.07 11.52 3.39
CA GLY A 110 -6.14 11.38 4.51
C GLY A 110 -4.81 12.09 4.27
N ALA A 111 -4.17 11.83 3.14
CA ALA A 111 -2.79 12.22 2.86
C ALA A 111 -2.59 13.72 2.57
N THR A 112 -3.63 14.46 2.19
CA THR A 112 -3.50 15.86 1.77
C THR A 112 -4.12 16.87 2.73
N LYS A 113 -4.24 16.53 4.01
CA LYS A 113 -4.74 17.46 5.05
C LYS A 113 -3.92 18.75 5.11
N VAL A 114 -2.60 18.67 4.95
CA VAL A 114 -1.66 19.80 5.02
C VAL A 114 -1.04 20.11 3.66
N ILE A 115 -0.43 19.14 2.99
CA ILE A 115 0.21 19.34 1.67
C ILE A 115 -0.88 19.42 0.61
N LYS A 116 -1.03 20.58 -0.01
CA LYS A 116 -2.12 20.86 -0.96
C LYS A 116 -1.73 20.63 -2.41
N GLU A 117 -0.43 20.45 -2.71
CA GLU A 117 0.06 20.11 -4.04
C GLU A 117 1.10 18.99 -3.94
N ALA A 118 0.76 17.81 -4.43
CA ALA A 118 1.63 16.63 -4.44
C ALA A 118 1.08 15.55 -5.39
N LEU A 119 1.91 14.57 -5.74
CA LEU A 119 1.44 13.26 -6.18
C LEU A 119 1.28 12.37 -4.94
N VAL A 120 0.08 11.86 -4.70
CA VAL A 120 -0.15 10.77 -3.74
C VAL A 120 0.03 9.45 -4.48
N PHE A 121 0.94 8.63 -3.99
CA PHE A 121 1.30 7.34 -4.57
C PHE A 121 0.93 6.24 -3.57
N VAL A 122 0.16 5.27 -4.03
CA VAL A 122 -0.18 4.06 -3.30
C VAL A 122 0.37 2.86 -4.06
N GLY A 123 1.37 2.20 -3.50
CA GLY A 123 1.95 1.00 -4.07
C GLY A 123 1.43 -0.24 -3.35
N GLY A 124 0.57 -1.01 -4.01
CA GLY A 124 0.02 -2.26 -3.49
C GLY A 124 0.73 -3.50 -4.01
N GLY A 125 0.33 -4.66 -3.47
CA GLY A 125 0.80 -5.96 -3.97
C GLY A 125 0.38 -6.23 -5.40
N GLY A 126 -0.82 -5.81 -5.79
CA GLY A 126 -1.42 -6.14 -7.07
C GLY A 126 -1.74 -4.96 -7.98
N SER A 127 -1.73 -3.75 -7.45
CA SER A 127 -2.07 -2.54 -8.18
C SER A 127 -1.23 -1.38 -7.68
N THR A 128 -1.25 -0.28 -8.42
CA THR A 128 -0.61 0.98 -8.04
C THR A 128 -1.54 2.12 -8.43
N GLU A 129 -1.89 2.93 -7.45
CA GLU A 129 -2.78 4.06 -7.60
C GLU A 129 -1.99 5.36 -7.43
N MET A 130 -2.27 6.34 -8.30
CA MET A 130 -1.63 7.66 -8.25
C MET A 130 -2.65 8.77 -8.44
N SER A 131 -2.63 9.73 -7.53
CA SER A 131 -3.50 10.92 -7.60
C SER A 131 -2.67 12.18 -7.51
N TYR A 132 -2.67 12.98 -8.57
CA TYR A 132 -2.12 14.33 -8.49
C TYR A 132 -3.15 15.28 -7.88
N VAL A 133 -2.73 15.92 -6.81
CA VAL A 133 -3.54 16.88 -6.05
C VAL A 133 -2.95 18.27 -6.21
N LYS A 134 -3.83 19.25 -6.45
CA LYS A 134 -3.50 20.67 -6.44
C LYS A 134 -4.61 21.46 -5.76
N ASP A 135 -4.24 22.40 -4.90
CA ASP A 135 -5.18 23.16 -4.06
C ASP A 135 -6.12 22.26 -3.24
N GLY A 136 -5.62 21.10 -2.81
CA GLY A 136 -6.36 20.09 -2.06
C GLY A 136 -7.43 19.34 -2.86
N LYS A 137 -7.40 19.46 -4.21
CA LYS A 137 -8.34 18.76 -5.11
C LYS A 137 -7.60 17.84 -6.06
N ILE A 138 -8.15 16.64 -6.26
CA ILE A 138 -7.64 15.70 -7.24
C ILE A 138 -7.81 16.31 -8.65
N GLN A 139 -6.71 16.41 -9.39
CA GLN A 139 -6.66 16.92 -10.76
C GLN A 139 -6.54 15.79 -11.77
N LYS A 140 -5.80 14.73 -11.42
CA LYS A 140 -5.59 13.55 -12.26
C LYS A 140 -5.48 12.32 -11.40
N MET A 141 -6.00 11.20 -11.88
CA MET A 141 -5.79 9.86 -11.32
C MET A 141 -5.28 8.93 -12.41
N VAL A 142 -4.41 8.01 -12.02
CA VAL A 142 -3.96 6.89 -12.84
C VAL A 142 -3.93 5.65 -11.95
N ASN A 143 -4.53 4.58 -12.45
CA ASN A 143 -4.60 3.30 -11.77
C ASN A 143 -3.96 2.23 -12.66
N ASN A 144 -3.01 1.49 -12.12
CA ASN A 144 -2.34 0.40 -12.82
C ASN A 144 -2.67 -0.93 -12.14
N ASN A 145 -3.11 -1.92 -12.91
CA ASN A 145 -3.20 -3.33 -12.44
C ASN A 145 -1.82 -3.98 -12.44
N PHE A 146 -0.85 -3.29 -11.87
CA PHE A 146 0.55 -3.68 -11.78
C PHE A 146 1.10 -3.21 -10.43
N GLY A 147 1.61 -4.14 -9.64
CA GLY A 147 2.08 -3.89 -8.27
C GLY A 147 3.37 -4.63 -7.95
N VAL A 148 3.81 -4.55 -6.69
CA VAL A 148 5.09 -5.14 -6.27
C VAL A 148 5.17 -6.64 -6.51
N MET A 149 4.04 -7.38 -6.44
CA MET A 149 4.03 -8.82 -6.68
C MET A 149 4.27 -9.19 -8.15
N ASP A 150 3.95 -8.29 -9.09
CA ASP A 150 4.28 -8.51 -10.49
C ASP A 150 5.78 -8.34 -10.73
N VAL A 151 6.42 -7.39 -10.02
CA VAL A 151 7.88 -7.22 -10.03
C VAL A 151 8.57 -8.40 -9.35
N MET A 152 8.07 -8.85 -8.20
CA MET A 152 8.61 -10.02 -7.48
C MET A 152 8.48 -11.32 -8.29
N HIS A 153 7.48 -11.43 -9.16
CA HIS A 153 7.35 -12.57 -10.05
C HIS A 153 8.44 -12.60 -11.13
N GLU A 154 8.79 -11.45 -11.68
CA GLU A 154 9.87 -11.31 -12.69
C GLU A 154 11.26 -11.40 -12.07
N PHE A 155 11.43 -10.82 -10.87
CA PHE A 155 12.69 -10.76 -10.13
C PHE A 155 12.54 -11.43 -8.76
N PRO A 156 12.43 -12.77 -8.68
CA PRO A 156 12.21 -13.48 -7.43
C PRO A 156 13.36 -13.34 -6.43
N ASP A 157 14.57 -13.09 -6.93
CA ASP A 157 15.78 -12.89 -6.12
C ASP A 157 15.77 -11.59 -5.29
N LEU A 158 14.83 -10.67 -5.54
CA LEU A 158 14.64 -9.49 -4.69
C LEU A 158 14.23 -9.83 -3.25
N SER A 159 13.70 -11.04 -3.03
CA SER A 159 13.39 -11.57 -1.68
C SER A 159 14.52 -12.38 -1.04
N GLU A 160 15.57 -12.68 -1.78
CA GLU A 160 16.74 -13.38 -1.25
C GLU A 160 17.57 -12.47 -0.36
N ASP A 161 18.46 -13.06 0.44
CA ASP A 161 19.31 -12.31 1.37
C ASP A 161 20.13 -11.23 0.63
N ILE A 162 20.71 -11.60 -0.51
CA ILE A 162 21.40 -10.67 -1.41
C ILE A 162 20.74 -10.76 -2.78
N ALA A 163 20.22 -9.65 -3.29
CA ALA A 163 19.68 -9.60 -4.63
C ALA A 163 20.81 -9.63 -5.66
N THR A 164 20.63 -10.41 -6.72
CA THR A 164 21.53 -10.46 -7.89
C THR A 164 21.05 -9.55 -9.01
N SER A 165 19.76 -9.25 -9.04
CA SER A 165 19.15 -8.31 -9.98
C SER A 165 19.59 -6.88 -9.66
N LYS A 166 19.98 -6.14 -10.69
CA LYS A 166 20.40 -4.74 -10.54
C LYS A 166 19.18 -3.84 -10.39
N LEU A 167 19.31 -2.84 -9.54
CA LEU A 167 18.25 -1.83 -9.35
C LEU A 167 17.77 -1.24 -10.70
N GLU A 168 18.71 -0.92 -11.61
CA GLU A 168 18.35 -0.31 -12.89
C GLU A 168 17.52 -1.25 -13.78
N ASP A 169 17.83 -2.55 -13.82
CA ASP A 169 17.07 -3.53 -14.59
C ASP A 169 15.62 -3.64 -14.05
N VAL A 170 15.46 -3.61 -12.74
CA VAL A 170 14.14 -3.60 -12.06
C VAL A 170 13.39 -2.30 -12.38
N MET A 171 14.07 -1.16 -12.30
CA MET A 171 13.48 0.14 -12.64
C MET A 171 13.05 0.20 -14.10
N ASP A 172 13.85 -0.33 -15.04
CA ASP A 172 13.51 -0.38 -16.47
C ASP A 172 12.28 -1.26 -16.72
N TYR A 173 12.19 -2.39 -16.05
CA TYR A 173 11.01 -3.26 -16.12
C TYR A 173 9.74 -2.52 -15.67
N ILE A 174 9.83 -1.78 -14.56
CA ILE A 174 8.71 -0.97 -14.03
C ILE A 174 8.39 0.18 -15.00
N ARG A 175 9.39 0.95 -15.50
CA ARG A 175 9.19 2.09 -16.42
C ARG A 175 8.38 1.73 -17.66
N GLN A 176 8.55 0.51 -18.18
CA GLN A 176 7.87 0.02 -19.38
C GLN A 176 6.40 -0.37 -19.13
N ARG A 177 6.01 -0.59 -17.86
CA ARG A 177 4.70 -1.16 -17.50
C ARG A 177 3.80 -0.24 -16.72
N ILE A 178 4.39 0.80 -16.11
CA ILE A 178 3.62 1.73 -15.28
C ILE A 178 3.26 3.00 -16.05
N GLU A 179 1.98 3.32 -16.06
CA GLU A 179 1.50 4.64 -16.44
C GLU A 179 1.61 5.59 -15.24
N VAL A 180 2.16 6.78 -15.44
CA VAL A 180 2.28 7.83 -14.43
C VAL A 180 1.60 9.09 -14.96
N PRO A 181 0.85 9.84 -14.14
CA PRO A 181 0.23 11.08 -14.58
C PRO A 181 1.26 12.02 -15.21
N ASN A 182 0.96 12.51 -16.43
CA ASN A 182 1.82 13.49 -17.09
C ASN A 182 1.69 14.85 -16.39
N ILE A 183 2.46 15.02 -15.32
CA ILE A 183 2.55 16.21 -14.47
C ILE A 183 3.99 16.42 -14.01
N LYS A 184 4.25 17.59 -13.45
CA LYS A 184 5.46 17.86 -12.66
C LYS A 184 5.05 18.38 -11.28
N THR A 185 5.64 17.82 -10.25
CA THR A 185 5.44 18.26 -8.87
C THR A 185 6.67 17.95 -8.03
N ASP A 186 7.00 18.84 -7.10
CA ASP A 186 8.18 18.70 -6.24
C ASP A 186 7.99 17.64 -5.16
N ILE A 187 6.74 17.33 -4.79
CA ILE A 187 6.43 16.45 -3.64
C ILE A 187 5.69 15.20 -4.09
N MET A 188 6.16 14.06 -3.62
CA MET A 188 5.47 12.77 -3.71
C MET A 188 5.18 12.24 -2.31
N ILE A 189 3.91 12.03 -1.98
CA ILE A 189 3.48 11.43 -0.73
C ILE A 189 3.32 9.93 -0.96
N LEU A 190 4.02 9.12 -0.18
CA LEU A 190 3.86 7.66 -0.17
C LEU A 190 2.77 7.29 0.82
N ALA A 191 1.75 6.60 0.36
CA ALA A 191 0.62 6.17 1.15
C ALA A 191 0.35 4.66 0.95
N GLY A 192 -0.59 4.10 1.70
CA GLY A 192 -0.90 2.68 1.68
C GLY A 192 -0.30 1.91 2.86
N GLY A 193 0.50 2.59 3.69
CA GLY A 193 1.13 2.03 4.88
C GLY A 193 2.51 1.41 4.64
N GLY A 194 3.28 1.27 5.71
CA GLY A 194 4.61 0.65 5.69
C GLY A 194 5.74 1.55 5.17
N HIS A 195 5.48 2.81 4.88
CA HIS A 195 6.50 3.73 4.40
C HIS A 195 7.18 4.53 5.52
N GLY A 196 6.58 4.61 6.71
CA GLY A 196 7.13 5.33 7.86
C GLY A 196 8.52 4.84 8.29
N LEU A 197 8.82 3.55 8.06
CA LEU A 197 10.13 2.98 8.31
C LEU A 197 11.27 3.76 7.63
N PHE A 198 11.08 4.13 6.36
CA PHE A 198 12.11 4.86 5.61
C PHE A 198 12.32 6.27 6.13
N ALA A 199 11.32 6.83 6.77
CA ALA A 199 11.38 8.15 7.37
C ALA A 199 12.29 8.19 8.60
N ARG A 200 12.27 7.15 9.41
CA ARG A 200 13.02 7.07 10.68
C ARG A 200 14.51 7.04 10.47
N GLU A 201 14.98 6.53 9.33
CA GLU A 201 16.40 6.28 9.08
C GLU A 201 17.14 7.50 8.52
N SER A 202 16.50 8.32 7.69
CA SER A 202 17.21 9.36 6.91
C SER A 202 16.39 10.62 6.63
N GLY A 203 15.24 10.77 7.23
CA GLY A 203 14.36 11.90 6.97
C GLY A 203 14.59 13.11 7.88
N VAL A 204 14.24 14.28 7.38
CA VAL A 204 14.18 15.53 8.14
C VAL A 204 12.74 15.82 8.50
N ARG A 205 12.47 16.18 9.76
CA ARG A 205 11.13 16.53 10.20
C ARG A 205 10.56 17.69 9.37
N TYR A 206 9.33 17.52 8.90
CA TYR A 206 8.60 18.58 8.22
C TYR A 206 8.03 19.53 9.27
N GLU A 207 8.56 20.74 9.36
CA GLU A 207 8.36 21.66 10.50
C GLU A 207 6.90 22.04 10.82
N ASN A 208 5.98 21.93 9.88
CA ASN A 208 4.56 22.30 10.07
C ASN A 208 3.63 21.12 9.97
N ASN A 209 4.08 19.99 10.47
CA ASN A 209 3.40 18.79 10.15
C ASN A 209 2.33 18.41 11.15
N THR A 210 1.14 18.57 10.69
CA THR A 210 -0.10 18.02 11.20
C THR A 210 -0.70 17.05 10.18
N LEU A 211 0.11 16.47 9.28
CA LEU A 211 -0.36 15.55 8.26
C LEU A 211 -0.93 14.28 8.87
N TYR A 212 -0.37 13.88 10.01
CA TYR A 212 -0.70 12.66 10.71
C TYR A 212 -0.93 12.96 12.17
N GLU A 213 -1.81 12.20 12.76
CA GLU A 213 -2.06 12.21 14.19
C GLU A 213 -0.84 11.71 14.97
N ASP A 214 0.03 10.95 14.33
CA ASP A 214 1.34 10.62 14.88
C ASP A 214 2.23 11.86 14.86
N LYS A 215 2.28 12.53 16.03
CA LYS A 215 3.06 13.76 16.24
C LYS A 215 4.57 13.56 16.02
N ASP A 216 5.02 12.32 15.93
CA ASP A 216 6.43 12.01 15.89
C ASP A 216 6.97 11.87 14.48
N GLU A 217 6.14 11.78 13.42
CA GLU A 217 6.69 11.31 12.15
C GLU A 217 6.24 11.87 10.82
N PRO A 218 5.97 13.11 10.65
CA PRO A 218 5.94 13.59 9.29
C PRO A 218 7.29 14.10 8.85
N ILE A 219 7.92 13.31 8.05
CA ILE A 219 9.27 13.50 7.57
C ILE A 219 9.22 13.75 6.08
N MET A 220 9.96 14.74 5.63
CA MET A 220 10.20 15.00 4.22
C MET A 220 11.64 14.61 3.91
N MET A 221 11.81 13.66 3.00
CA MET A 221 13.11 13.18 2.55
C MET A 221 13.50 13.84 1.23
N ASP A 222 14.73 14.28 1.11
CA ASP A 222 15.29 14.65 -0.19
C ASP A 222 15.40 13.43 -1.10
N ILE A 223 15.07 13.59 -2.37
CA ILE A 223 15.11 12.48 -3.33
C ILE A 223 16.50 11.86 -3.50
N LYS A 224 17.55 12.64 -3.33
CA LYS A 224 18.94 12.12 -3.43
C LYS A 224 19.22 11.14 -2.28
N THR A 225 18.83 11.50 -1.06
CA THR A 225 18.91 10.60 0.11
C THR A 225 18.16 9.32 -0.17
N ARG A 226 16.94 9.42 -0.71
CA ARG A 226 16.14 8.23 -1.03
C ARG A 226 16.78 7.34 -2.10
N ILE A 227 17.45 7.93 -3.11
CA ILE A 227 18.19 7.17 -4.12
C ILE A 227 19.36 6.41 -3.48
N GLU A 228 20.13 7.08 -2.62
CA GLU A 228 21.27 6.47 -1.93
C GLU A 228 20.84 5.33 -1.01
N ASP A 229 19.80 5.53 -0.22
CA ASP A 229 19.23 4.48 0.64
C ASP A 229 18.72 3.29 -0.18
N THR A 230 18.02 3.57 -1.28
CA THR A 230 17.56 2.47 -2.16
C THR A 230 18.72 1.65 -2.70
N LYS A 231 19.84 2.27 -3.10
CA LYS A 231 21.02 1.54 -3.55
C LYS A 231 21.56 0.62 -2.45
N LYS A 232 21.62 1.09 -1.19
CA LYS A 232 22.05 0.26 -0.06
C LYS A 232 21.15 -0.97 0.14
N TYR A 233 19.84 -0.82 -0.01
CA TYR A 233 18.89 -1.96 0.04
C TYR A 233 19.18 -3.03 -1.02
N TYR A 234 19.77 -2.66 -2.14
CA TYR A 234 20.13 -3.61 -3.21
C TYR A 234 21.52 -4.22 -3.04
N THR A 235 22.48 -3.50 -2.44
CA THR A 235 23.90 -3.88 -2.47
C THR A 235 24.50 -4.22 -1.11
N GLU A 236 23.93 -3.70 -0.01
CA GLU A 236 24.58 -3.73 1.30
C GLU A 236 23.70 -4.35 2.40
N ILE A 237 22.38 -4.18 2.33
CA ILE A 237 21.46 -4.55 3.41
C ILE A 237 20.81 -5.91 3.10
N SER A 238 21.03 -6.88 3.99
CA SER A 238 20.43 -8.21 3.86
C SER A 238 18.91 -8.21 4.09
N MET A 239 18.21 -9.22 3.59
CA MET A 239 16.78 -9.38 3.89
C MET A 239 16.51 -9.66 5.36
N GLU A 240 17.41 -10.33 6.05
CA GLU A 240 17.32 -10.54 7.50
C GLU A 240 17.38 -9.19 8.24
N GLU A 241 18.29 -8.30 7.82
CA GLU A 241 18.39 -6.96 8.38
C GLU A 241 17.16 -6.12 8.08
N ILE A 242 16.65 -6.13 6.83
CA ILE A 242 15.40 -5.45 6.46
C ILE A 242 14.25 -5.93 7.34
N LYS A 243 14.10 -7.25 7.50
CA LYS A 243 13.06 -7.85 8.34
C LYS A 243 13.14 -7.41 9.80
N SER A 244 14.36 -7.25 10.34
CA SER A 244 14.56 -6.82 11.72
C SER A 244 14.14 -5.36 11.99
N ARG A 245 14.02 -4.54 10.94
CA ARG A 245 13.68 -3.11 11.02
C ARG A 245 12.17 -2.84 10.95
N VAL A 246 11.37 -3.82 10.54
CA VAL A 246 9.92 -3.67 10.37
C VAL A 246 9.18 -4.26 11.56
N GLU A 247 8.16 -3.57 12.06
CA GLU A 247 7.31 -4.06 13.15
C GLU A 247 6.43 -5.21 12.67
N ASP A 248 5.87 -5.10 11.44
CA ASP A 248 5.13 -6.16 10.79
C ASP A 248 5.91 -6.73 9.60
N PRO A 249 6.44 -7.96 9.73
CA PRO A 249 7.26 -8.56 8.68
C PRO A 249 6.47 -9.07 7.46
N ALA A 250 5.15 -8.90 7.43
CA ALA A 250 4.29 -9.49 6.40
C ALA A 250 4.63 -9.05 4.96
N TRP A 251 5.21 -7.86 4.78
CA TRP A 251 5.51 -7.28 3.47
C TRP A 251 7.02 -7.03 3.21
N TRP A 252 7.89 -7.31 4.18
CA TRP A 252 9.34 -7.03 4.09
C TRP A 252 9.99 -7.60 2.83
N PHE A 253 9.56 -8.75 2.37
CA PHE A 253 10.10 -9.41 1.17
C PHE A 253 9.95 -8.59 -0.12
N ALA A 254 8.98 -7.67 -0.17
CA ALA A 254 8.71 -6.81 -1.32
C ALA A 254 9.40 -5.42 -1.23
N THR A 255 10.18 -5.16 -0.18
CA THR A 255 10.80 -3.85 0.10
C THR A 255 11.63 -3.35 -1.08
N ARG A 256 12.50 -4.18 -1.66
CA ARG A 256 13.34 -3.78 -2.79
C ARG A 256 12.53 -3.43 -4.03
N ALA A 257 11.50 -4.20 -4.34
CA ALA A 257 10.58 -3.90 -5.43
C ALA A 257 9.86 -2.56 -5.21
N MET A 258 9.34 -2.31 -4.01
CA MET A 258 8.69 -1.05 -3.65
C MET A 258 9.66 0.13 -3.75
N CYS A 259 10.91 -0.02 -3.32
CA CYS A 259 11.92 1.02 -3.46
C CYS A 259 12.14 1.42 -4.93
N ALA A 260 12.23 0.44 -5.83
CA ALA A 260 12.36 0.71 -7.27
C ALA A 260 11.11 1.43 -7.85
N PHE A 261 9.89 1.02 -7.44
CA PHE A 261 8.66 1.74 -7.83
C PHE A 261 8.69 3.20 -7.44
N VAL A 262 9.05 3.49 -6.19
CA VAL A 262 9.13 4.87 -5.67
C VAL A 262 10.08 5.71 -6.51
N LEU A 263 11.26 5.18 -6.85
CA LEU A 263 12.24 5.92 -7.66
C LEU A 263 11.75 6.17 -9.08
N VAL A 264 11.14 5.17 -9.73
CA VAL A 264 10.60 5.32 -11.10
C VAL A 264 9.51 6.39 -11.16
N VAL A 265 8.58 6.38 -10.19
CA VAL A 265 7.51 7.38 -10.16
C VAL A 265 8.06 8.77 -9.87
N ALA A 266 8.94 8.90 -8.86
CA ALA A 266 9.58 10.15 -8.50
C ALA A 266 10.34 10.77 -9.68
N GLU A 267 11.10 9.97 -10.44
CA GLU A 267 11.81 10.38 -11.64
C GLU A 267 10.85 10.93 -12.71
N LYS A 268 9.78 10.19 -13.00
CA LYS A 268 8.81 10.56 -14.03
C LYS A 268 8.11 11.90 -13.74
N ILE A 269 7.78 12.16 -12.46
CA ILE A 269 7.14 13.43 -12.07
C ILE A 269 8.12 14.55 -11.73
N GLY A 270 9.41 14.24 -11.60
CA GLY A 270 10.46 15.19 -11.23
C GLY A 270 10.41 15.60 -9.76
N ALA A 271 10.00 14.68 -8.89
CA ALA A 271 9.93 14.94 -7.44
C ALA A 271 11.32 15.28 -6.87
N LYS A 272 11.35 16.27 -5.98
CA LYS A 272 12.53 16.64 -5.19
C LYS A 272 12.46 16.06 -3.80
N TYR A 273 11.25 15.85 -3.30
CA TYR A 273 10.97 15.40 -1.94
C TYR A 273 9.98 14.24 -1.93
N ILE A 274 10.20 13.33 -1.01
CA ILE A 274 9.31 12.23 -0.70
C ILE A 274 8.82 12.38 0.73
N VAL A 275 7.53 12.22 0.94
CA VAL A 275 6.89 12.18 2.26
C VAL A 275 6.40 10.76 2.52
N PRO A 276 7.19 9.92 3.19
CA PRO A 276 6.78 8.57 3.53
C PRO A 276 5.77 8.59 4.67
N THR A 277 4.70 7.80 4.54
CA THR A 277 3.60 7.79 5.49
C THR A 277 3.03 6.40 5.72
N ASP A 278 2.31 6.23 6.84
CA ASP A 278 1.50 5.05 7.12
C ASP A 278 0.00 5.26 6.80
N ILE A 279 -0.33 6.37 6.14
CA ILE A 279 -1.71 6.65 5.73
C ILE A 279 -2.17 5.62 4.71
N SER A 280 -3.32 5.03 4.98
CA SER A 280 -4.08 4.18 4.08
C SER A 280 -5.47 4.77 3.80
N MET A 281 -6.28 4.08 3.04
CA MET A 281 -7.64 4.54 2.72
C MET A 281 -8.54 4.66 3.97
N ILE A 282 -8.21 4.01 5.08
CA ILE A 282 -8.98 4.11 6.32
C ILE A 282 -9.13 5.56 6.78
N TYR A 283 -8.11 6.39 6.59
CA TYR A 283 -8.11 7.82 6.97
C TYR A 283 -9.14 8.66 6.19
N GLY A 284 -9.72 8.11 5.15
CA GLY A 284 -10.81 8.73 4.39
C GLY A 284 -12.17 8.07 4.57
N ILE A 285 -12.19 6.80 5.07
CA ILE A 285 -13.41 6.04 5.36
C ILE A 285 -14.02 6.46 6.71
N VAL A 286 -13.19 6.85 7.67
CA VAL A 286 -13.59 7.25 9.03
C VAL A 286 -13.78 8.75 9.17
#